data_b1cb5610cfbd8b29a46df9788559fd84
#
_entry.id   b1cb5610cfbd8b29a46df9788559fd84
#
_cell.length_a   1.000
_cell.length_b   1.000
_cell.length_c   1.000
_cell.angle_alpha   90.00
_cell.angle_beta   90.00
_cell.angle_gamma   90.00
#
_symmetry.space_group_name_H-M   'P 1'
#
loop_
_entity.id
_entity.type
_entity.pdbx_description
1 polymer ?
#
loop_
_entity_poly.entity_id
_entity_poly.type
_entity_poly.pdbx_seq_one_letter_code
_entity_poly.pdbx_strand_id
1 'polypeptide(L)'
;LTFGYFNYRKKKNSGVIFVLAVILSILPLVIVKITPAIDAGKESIIGFLGISYLTFKTVGMIMETRDGIIKELGLWETLHFLLFFPTISSGPIDRFRRFKKDYDAVPERDKYLSLLEKGVHYIFLGFLYKFLLAYFWGSYLLPIVRIHALGHGGISWWLVAYTYVYSMDLFFDFAGYSLFAVGTSYIMGYETPMNFNQPFKSKNIKDFWNRWHMTLSFWFRDYIYMRLVFFMMKNKLVKSRIAMANIGYLTLFLIMGFWHGVTWYYIVYGIFHACAIIINDAWLRFKKKHRKSIPSNKFTEYFAMFLTFNVVCFSFLIFSGFLNELFFMNK
;
A
#
# COMPACT_ATOMS: atom_id res chain seq x y z
N LEU A 1 -5.34 13.86 -19.19
CA LEU A 1 -6.02 14.55 -18.10
C LEU A 1 -5.03 15.34 -17.22
N THR A 2 -3.96 14.76 -16.69
CA THR A 2 -2.96 15.42 -15.83
C THR A 2 -2.34 16.66 -16.49
N PHE A 3 -1.82 16.51 -17.71
CA PHE A 3 -1.24 17.61 -18.48
C PHE A 3 -2.26 18.70 -18.80
N GLY A 4 -3.49 18.34 -19.18
CA GLY A 4 -4.57 19.28 -19.41
C GLY A 4 -4.95 20.05 -18.14
N TYR A 5 -5.05 19.37 -17.00
CA TYR A 5 -5.30 20.01 -15.71
C TYR A 5 -4.17 20.96 -15.31
N PHE A 6 -2.91 20.58 -15.53
CA PHE A 6 -1.74 21.44 -15.25
C PHE A 6 -1.81 22.75 -16.04
N ASN A 7 -2.07 22.70 -17.36
CA ASN A 7 -2.19 23.88 -18.20
C ASN A 7 -3.38 24.77 -17.80
N TYR A 8 -4.50 24.16 -17.40
CA TYR A 8 -5.65 24.91 -16.86
C TYR A 8 -5.27 25.60 -15.54
N ARG A 9 -4.60 24.89 -14.62
CA ARG A 9 -4.22 25.38 -13.30
C ARG A 9 -3.26 26.59 -13.36
N LYS A 10 -2.40 26.67 -14.38
CA LYS A 10 -1.55 27.86 -14.63
C LYS A 10 -2.38 29.12 -14.86
N LYS A 11 -3.53 28.98 -15.50
CA LYS A 11 -4.40 30.11 -15.86
C LYS A 11 -5.43 30.41 -14.76
N LYS A 12 -6.02 29.40 -14.14
CA LYS A 12 -7.12 29.53 -13.19
C LYS A 12 -7.11 28.42 -12.13
N ASN A 13 -7.39 28.81 -10.88
CA ASN A 13 -7.47 27.88 -9.75
C ASN A 13 -8.93 27.62 -9.34
N SER A 14 -9.61 26.70 -10.03
CA SER A 14 -10.98 26.31 -9.71
C SER A 14 -11.04 25.03 -8.88
N GLY A 15 -11.79 25.07 -7.77
CA GLY A 15 -12.06 23.88 -6.95
C GLY A 15 -12.88 22.83 -7.67
N VAL A 16 -13.87 23.27 -8.47
CA VAL A 16 -14.73 22.35 -9.24
C VAL A 16 -13.94 21.57 -10.27
N ILE A 17 -13.11 22.25 -11.08
CA ILE A 17 -12.28 21.60 -12.10
C ILE A 17 -11.27 20.63 -11.46
N PHE A 18 -10.73 20.98 -10.29
CA PHE A 18 -9.87 20.07 -9.52
C PHE A 18 -10.62 18.79 -9.14
N VAL A 19 -11.81 18.91 -8.54
CA VAL A 19 -12.61 17.75 -8.12
C VAL A 19 -13.00 16.89 -9.33
N LEU A 20 -13.44 17.51 -10.43
CA LEU A 20 -13.74 16.81 -11.68
C LEU A 20 -12.52 16.06 -12.23
N ALA A 21 -11.33 16.67 -12.22
CA ALA A 21 -10.11 16.03 -12.69
C ALA A 21 -9.75 14.80 -11.82
N VAL A 22 -9.91 14.87 -10.50
CA VAL A 22 -9.70 13.74 -9.59
C VAL A 22 -10.72 12.64 -9.83
N ILE A 23 -12.02 12.97 -9.91
CA ILE A 23 -13.11 12.00 -10.15
C ILE A 23 -12.88 11.27 -11.48
N LEU A 24 -12.63 12.00 -12.56
CA LEU A 24 -12.37 11.42 -13.88
C LEU A 24 -11.12 10.52 -13.91
N SER A 25 -10.12 10.80 -13.06
CA SER A 25 -8.93 9.96 -12.94
C SER A 25 -9.19 8.67 -12.18
N ILE A 26 -10.11 8.69 -11.21
CA ILE A 26 -10.46 7.53 -10.37
C ILE A 26 -11.53 6.65 -11.04
N LEU A 27 -12.39 7.25 -11.87
CA LEU A 27 -13.54 6.58 -12.46
C LEU A 27 -13.20 5.25 -13.17
N PRO A 28 -12.15 5.14 -14.02
CA PRO A 28 -11.81 3.85 -14.64
C PRO A 28 -11.49 2.76 -13.61
N LEU A 29 -10.77 3.11 -12.53
CA LEU A 29 -10.45 2.18 -11.45
C LEU A 29 -11.72 1.72 -10.71
N VAL A 30 -12.64 2.64 -10.42
CA VAL A 30 -13.92 2.33 -9.76
C VAL A 30 -14.74 1.37 -10.61
N ILE A 31 -14.85 1.62 -11.92
CA ILE A 31 -15.56 0.72 -12.86
C ILE A 31 -14.94 -0.69 -12.80
N VAL A 32 -13.61 -0.80 -12.93
CA VAL A 32 -12.90 -2.10 -12.88
C VAL A 32 -13.15 -2.84 -11.57
N LYS A 33 -13.18 -2.13 -10.44
CA LYS A 33 -13.37 -2.75 -9.13
C LYS A 33 -14.82 -3.17 -8.84
N ILE A 34 -15.79 -2.46 -9.40
CA ILE A 34 -17.23 -2.71 -9.15
C ILE A 34 -17.79 -3.72 -10.14
N THR A 35 -17.30 -3.79 -11.38
CA THR A 35 -17.82 -4.70 -12.41
C THR A 35 -17.96 -6.15 -11.94
N PRO A 36 -16.96 -6.79 -11.29
CA PRO A 36 -17.12 -8.17 -10.84
C PRO A 36 -18.24 -8.37 -9.80
N ALA A 37 -18.55 -7.34 -9.01
CA ALA A 37 -19.63 -7.40 -8.02
C ALA A 37 -21.03 -7.24 -8.64
N ILE A 38 -21.14 -6.58 -9.79
CA ILE A 38 -22.41 -6.32 -10.49
C ILE A 38 -22.68 -7.39 -11.55
N ASP A 39 -21.66 -7.84 -12.29
CA ASP A 39 -21.80 -8.75 -13.43
C ASP A 39 -21.23 -10.16 -13.11
N ALA A 40 -21.75 -10.77 -12.06
CA ALA A 40 -21.53 -12.18 -11.71
C ALA A 40 -20.05 -12.66 -11.78
N GLY A 41 -19.12 -11.82 -11.39
CA GLY A 41 -17.69 -12.15 -11.36
C GLY A 41 -16.92 -11.92 -12.67
N LYS A 42 -17.57 -11.39 -13.72
CA LYS A 42 -16.86 -11.08 -14.97
C LYS A 42 -15.89 -9.92 -14.79
N GLU A 43 -14.75 -10.05 -15.46
CA GLU A 43 -13.75 -8.96 -15.49
C GLU A 43 -14.22 -7.80 -16.36
N SER A 44 -13.83 -6.59 -15.98
CA SER A 44 -14.14 -5.39 -16.75
C SER A 44 -13.32 -5.32 -18.05
N ILE A 45 -13.98 -4.99 -19.16
CA ILE A 45 -13.34 -4.80 -20.49
C ILE A 45 -12.25 -3.73 -20.47
N ILE A 46 -12.39 -2.70 -19.63
CA ILE A 46 -11.39 -1.62 -19.49
C ILE A 46 -10.31 -1.96 -18.46
N GLY A 47 -10.37 -3.15 -17.84
CA GLY A 47 -9.37 -3.61 -16.89
C GLY A 47 -8.04 -3.92 -17.58
N PHE A 48 -6.94 -3.38 -17.09
CA PHE A 48 -5.60 -3.74 -17.50
C PHE A 48 -4.64 -3.77 -16.31
N LEU A 49 -3.56 -4.53 -16.47
CA LEU A 49 -2.52 -4.62 -15.47
C LEU A 49 -1.92 -3.23 -15.21
N GLY A 50 -1.94 -2.77 -13.95
CA GLY A 50 -1.38 -1.47 -13.56
C GLY A 50 -2.37 -0.31 -13.48
N ILE A 51 -3.68 -0.49 -13.78
CA ILE A 51 -4.68 0.59 -13.70
C ILE A 51 -4.70 1.28 -12.33
N SER A 52 -4.53 0.54 -11.24
CA SER A 52 -4.44 1.09 -9.87
C SER A 52 -3.23 2.02 -9.71
N TYR A 53 -2.07 1.58 -10.18
CA TYR A 53 -0.82 2.36 -10.10
C TYR A 53 -0.87 3.61 -10.97
N LEU A 54 -1.41 3.49 -12.18
CA LEU A 54 -1.64 4.62 -13.05
C LEU A 54 -2.58 5.65 -12.40
N THR A 55 -3.65 5.19 -11.74
CA THR A 55 -4.58 6.05 -11.00
C THR A 55 -3.86 6.77 -9.87
N PHE A 56 -3.06 6.08 -9.05
CA PHE A 56 -2.29 6.71 -7.97
C PHE A 56 -1.31 7.77 -8.48
N LYS A 57 -0.58 7.48 -9.55
CA LYS A 57 0.34 8.44 -10.19
C LYS A 57 -0.42 9.65 -10.71
N THR A 58 -1.51 9.44 -11.45
CA THR A 58 -2.33 10.51 -12.05
C THR A 58 -2.95 11.41 -10.98
N VAL A 59 -3.61 10.83 -9.98
CA VAL A 59 -4.23 11.58 -8.88
C VAL A 59 -3.18 12.33 -8.06
N GLY A 60 -2.04 11.69 -7.75
CA GLY A 60 -0.93 12.34 -7.06
C GLY A 60 -0.41 13.56 -7.81
N MET A 61 -0.20 13.46 -9.13
CA MET A 61 0.21 14.60 -9.97
C MET A 61 -0.83 15.74 -9.96
N ILE A 62 -2.12 15.42 -10.07
CA ILE A 62 -3.20 16.42 -10.04
C ILE A 62 -3.20 17.16 -8.69
N MET A 63 -3.07 16.42 -7.60
CA MET A 63 -3.03 16.99 -6.26
C MET A 63 -1.79 17.85 -6.03
N GLU A 64 -0.59 17.38 -6.41
CA GLU A 64 0.65 18.15 -6.29
C GLU A 64 0.64 19.40 -7.21
N THR A 65 -0.01 19.34 -8.38
CA THR A 65 -0.26 20.50 -9.24
C THR A 65 -1.19 21.50 -8.56
N ARG A 66 -2.27 21.03 -7.92
CA ARG A 66 -3.19 21.88 -7.15
C ARG A 66 -2.47 22.63 -6.04
N ASP A 67 -1.58 21.95 -5.33
CA ASP A 67 -0.81 22.52 -4.22
C ASP A 67 0.33 23.46 -4.68
N GLY A 68 0.59 23.54 -6.00
CA GLY A 68 1.70 24.33 -6.55
C GLY A 68 3.08 23.71 -6.34
N ILE A 69 3.13 22.42 -5.99
CA ILE A 69 4.39 21.66 -5.83
C ILE A 69 5.00 21.39 -7.21
N ILE A 70 4.18 20.99 -8.20
CA ILE A 70 4.59 20.84 -9.60
C ILE A 70 4.46 22.20 -10.27
N LYS A 71 5.62 22.85 -10.54
CA LYS A 71 5.69 24.17 -11.14
C LYS A 71 5.84 24.11 -12.66
N GLU A 72 6.48 23.07 -13.15
CA GLU A 72 6.75 22.81 -14.57
C GLU A 72 6.38 21.38 -14.90
N LEU A 73 5.77 21.19 -16.06
CA LEU A 73 5.34 19.89 -16.53
C LEU A 73 5.32 19.88 -18.07
N GLY A 74 6.16 19.03 -18.65
CA GLY A 74 6.15 18.73 -20.07
C GLY A 74 5.25 17.54 -20.39
N LEU A 75 4.76 17.47 -21.61
CA LEU A 75 3.94 16.34 -22.07
C LEU A 75 4.75 15.03 -22.07
N TRP A 76 5.96 15.05 -22.60
CA TRP A 76 6.82 13.88 -22.67
C TRP A 76 7.25 13.39 -21.30
N GLU A 77 7.60 14.28 -20.38
CA GLU A 77 7.89 13.95 -18.97
C GLU A 77 6.69 13.28 -18.30
N THR A 78 5.48 13.80 -18.55
CA THR A 78 4.24 13.23 -18.03
C THR A 78 4.03 11.81 -18.54
N LEU A 79 4.16 11.61 -19.86
CA LEU A 79 4.00 10.29 -20.47
C LEU A 79 5.07 9.32 -19.97
N HIS A 80 6.33 9.75 -19.90
CA HIS A 80 7.42 8.92 -19.40
C HIS A 80 7.19 8.49 -17.96
N PHE A 81 6.81 9.41 -17.08
CA PHE A 81 6.48 9.07 -15.68
C PHE A 81 5.30 8.11 -15.55
N LEU A 82 4.20 8.37 -16.25
CA LEU A 82 2.99 7.55 -16.14
C LEU A 82 3.21 6.14 -16.70
N LEU A 83 3.95 6.03 -17.80
CA LEU A 83 4.21 4.77 -18.50
C LEU A 83 5.55 4.13 -18.12
N PHE A 84 6.25 4.65 -17.10
CA PHE A 84 7.51 4.09 -16.64
C PHE A 84 7.32 2.64 -16.19
N PHE A 85 7.73 1.70 -17.05
CA PHE A 85 7.33 0.30 -16.98
C PHE A 85 7.73 -0.40 -15.67
N PRO A 86 8.90 -0.11 -15.03
CA PRO A 86 9.23 -0.78 -13.77
C PRO A 86 8.24 -0.54 -12.65
N THR A 87 7.52 0.60 -12.69
CA THR A 87 6.59 1.00 -11.64
C THR A 87 5.14 1.09 -12.10
N ILE A 88 4.78 0.44 -13.23
CA ILE A 88 3.43 0.56 -13.80
C ILE A 88 2.41 -0.41 -13.19
N SER A 89 2.84 -1.56 -12.68
CA SER A 89 1.93 -2.62 -12.23
C SER A 89 2.00 -2.92 -10.72
N SER A 90 3.12 -3.42 -10.23
CA SER A 90 3.27 -3.88 -8.83
C SER A 90 4.54 -3.35 -8.17
N GLY A 91 5.23 -2.43 -8.83
CA GLY A 91 6.41 -1.75 -8.31
C GLY A 91 6.04 -0.69 -7.27
N PRO A 92 7.01 0.15 -6.87
CA PRO A 92 6.75 1.28 -5.98
C PRO A 92 5.83 2.32 -6.62
N ILE A 93 4.90 2.89 -5.84
CA ILE A 93 4.10 4.05 -6.25
C ILE A 93 4.97 5.29 -6.10
N ASP A 94 5.61 5.66 -7.21
CA ASP A 94 6.53 6.78 -7.22
C ASP A 94 5.81 8.13 -7.33
N ARG A 95 6.51 9.22 -6.99
CA ARG A 95 6.03 10.59 -7.11
C ARG A 95 6.72 11.30 -8.25
N PHE A 96 5.95 12.10 -9.02
CA PHE A 96 6.48 12.81 -10.18
C PHE A 96 7.72 13.66 -9.87
N ARG A 97 7.71 14.41 -8.77
CA ARG A 97 8.84 15.26 -8.38
C ARG A 97 10.15 14.49 -8.10
N ARG A 98 10.04 13.26 -7.52
CA ARG A 98 11.21 12.40 -7.32
C ARG A 98 11.70 11.86 -8.66
N PHE A 99 10.76 11.33 -9.47
CA PHE A 99 11.05 10.83 -10.81
C PHE A 99 11.70 11.90 -11.69
N LYS A 100 11.15 13.14 -11.69
CA LYS A 100 11.67 14.26 -12.48
C LYS A 100 13.10 14.60 -12.10
N LYS A 101 13.48 14.49 -10.82
CA LYS A 101 14.86 14.73 -10.40
C LYS A 101 15.85 13.78 -11.08
N ASP A 102 15.49 12.50 -11.22
CA ASP A 102 16.34 11.52 -11.90
C ASP A 102 16.22 11.64 -13.44
N TYR A 103 15.06 12.06 -13.94
CA TYR A 103 14.83 12.30 -15.36
C TYR A 103 15.66 13.48 -15.91
N ASP A 104 15.77 14.57 -15.14
CA ASP A 104 16.49 15.79 -15.54
C ASP A 104 18.01 15.68 -15.33
N ALA A 105 18.49 14.71 -14.54
CA ALA A 105 19.89 14.60 -14.15
C ALA A 105 20.49 13.25 -14.61
N VAL A 106 21.47 13.31 -15.48
CA VAL A 106 22.32 12.15 -15.76
C VAL A 106 23.17 11.89 -14.52
N PRO A 107 23.11 10.70 -13.90
CA PRO A 107 23.93 10.42 -12.72
C PRO A 107 25.42 10.40 -13.07
N GLU A 108 26.25 10.90 -12.16
CA GLU A 108 27.69 10.74 -12.25
C GLU A 108 28.08 9.26 -12.30
N ARG A 109 29.21 8.93 -12.93
CA ARG A 109 29.66 7.56 -13.14
C ARG A 109 29.67 6.73 -11.86
N ASP A 110 30.23 7.23 -10.77
CA ASP A 110 30.35 6.47 -9.52
C ASP A 110 28.97 6.24 -8.87
N LYS A 111 28.09 7.23 -8.95
CA LYS A 111 26.70 7.08 -8.51
C LYS A 111 25.98 6.03 -9.38
N TYR A 112 26.15 6.07 -10.70
CA TYR A 112 25.52 5.09 -11.59
C TYR A 112 26.05 3.67 -11.33
N LEU A 113 27.35 3.49 -11.14
CA LEU A 113 27.91 2.17 -10.80
C LEU A 113 27.37 1.63 -9.49
N SER A 114 27.20 2.49 -8.47
CA SER A 114 26.55 2.09 -7.20
C SER A 114 25.08 1.71 -7.39
N LEU A 115 24.33 2.42 -8.26
CA LEU A 115 22.95 2.05 -8.60
C LEU A 115 22.89 0.73 -9.36
N LEU A 116 23.80 0.52 -10.32
CA LEU A 116 23.91 -0.71 -11.08
C LEU A 116 24.19 -1.92 -10.19
N GLU A 117 25.18 -1.80 -9.28
CA GLU A 117 25.48 -2.85 -8.29
C GLU A 117 24.27 -3.21 -7.44
N LYS A 118 23.59 -2.21 -6.86
CA LYS A 118 22.37 -2.41 -6.07
C LYS A 118 21.24 -2.97 -6.93
N GLY A 119 21.11 -2.50 -8.17
CA GLY A 119 20.09 -2.96 -9.09
C GLY A 119 20.23 -4.45 -9.42
N VAL A 120 21.44 -4.89 -9.72
CA VAL A 120 21.76 -6.30 -9.94
C VAL A 120 21.50 -7.12 -8.66
N HIS A 121 21.97 -6.64 -7.49
CA HIS A 121 21.70 -7.30 -6.21
C HIS A 121 20.20 -7.47 -5.95
N TYR A 122 19.38 -6.44 -6.19
CA TYR A 122 17.94 -6.52 -5.99
C TYR A 122 17.24 -7.46 -6.96
N ILE A 123 17.72 -7.58 -8.20
CA ILE A 123 17.20 -8.57 -9.14
C ILE A 123 17.47 -9.99 -8.64
N PHE A 124 18.69 -10.31 -8.20
CA PHE A 124 18.99 -11.64 -7.64
C PHE A 124 18.22 -11.93 -6.36
N LEU A 125 18.09 -10.93 -5.46
CA LEU A 125 17.26 -11.07 -4.27
C LEU A 125 15.77 -11.23 -4.62
N GLY A 126 15.30 -10.58 -5.67
CA GLY A 126 13.97 -10.74 -6.25
C GLY A 126 13.74 -12.17 -6.75
N PHE A 127 14.72 -12.79 -7.44
CA PHE A 127 14.66 -14.20 -7.83
C PHE A 127 14.56 -15.13 -6.64
N LEU A 128 15.38 -14.92 -5.59
CA LEU A 128 15.32 -15.69 -4.36
C LEU A 128 13.92 -15.60 -3.72
N TYR A 129 13.38 -14.38 -3.59
CA TYR A 129 12.09 -14.16 -2.93
C TYR A 129 10.93 -14.71 -3.76
N LYS A 130 10.85 -14.40 -5.06
CA LYS A 130 9.71 -14.75 -5.91
C LYS A 130 9.69 -16.22 -6.32
N PHE A 131 10.84 -16.77 -6.74
CA PHE A 131 10.89 -18.09 -7.36
C PHE A 131 11.33 -19.22 -6.41
N LEU A 132 11.96 -18.90 -5.27
CA LEU A 132 12.29 -19.90 -4.28
C LEU A 132 11.41 -19.80 -3.06
N LEU A 133 11.40 -18.65 -2.37
CA LEU A 133 10.67 -18.52 -1.10
C LEU A 133 9.16 -18.45 -1.30
N ALA A 134 8.66 -17.62 -2.21
CA ALA A 134 7.23 -17.56 -2.50
C ALA A 134 6.72 -18.87 -3.11
N TYR A 135 7.50 -19.52 -3.99
CA TYR A 135 7.14 -20.85 -4.50
C TYR A 135 7.01 -21.89 -3.36
N PHE A 136 7.98 -21.92 -2.44
CA PHE A 136 7.93 -22.84 -1.30
C PHE A 136 6.70 -22.60 -0.40
N TRP A 137 6.43 -21.35 -0.04
CA TRP A 137 5.30 -21.01 0.82
C TRP A 137 3.96 -21.12 0.09
N GLY A 138 3.84 -20.55 -1.11
CA GLY A 138 2.59 -20.40 -1.85
C GLY A 138 2.22 -21.61 -2.70
N SER A 139 3.18 -22.18 -3.46
CA SER A 139 2.89 -23.28 -4.37
C SER A 139 3.06 -24.67 -3.73
N TYR A 140 3.93 -24.81 -2.74
CA TYR A 140 4.16 -26.10 -2.08
C TYR A 140 3.39 -26.23 -0.77
N LEU A 141 3.58 -25.33 0.21
CA LEU A 141 2.98 -25.48 1.54
C LEU A 141 1.51 -25.00 1.61
N LEU A 142 1.16 -23.90 0.95
CA LEU A 142 -0.16 -23.31 1.07
C LEU A 142 -1.29 -24.27 0.64
N PRO A 143 -1.21 -25.02 -0.48
CA PRO A 143 -2.23 -26.00 -0.86
C PRO A 143 -2.40 -27.09 0.19
N ILE A 144 -1.31 -27.57 0.81
CA ILE A 144 -1.34 -28.62 1.83
C ILE A 144 -2.11 -28.15 3.06
N VAL A 145 -1.70 -27.01 3.64
CA VAL A 145 -2.37 -26.49 4.85
C VAL A 145 -3.80 -26.07 4.58
N ARG A 146 -4.11 -25.59 3.35
CA ARG A 146 -5.46 -25.23 2.93
C ARG A 146 -6.39 -26.44 2.90
N ILE A 147 -5.99 -27.55 2.27
CA ILE A 147 -6.78 -28.78 2.19
C ILE A 147 -7.06 -29.33 3.60
N HIS A 148 -6.04 -29.38 4.45
CA HIS A 148 -6.22 -29.85 5.82
C HIS A 148 -7.10 -28.91 6.66
N ALA A 149 -6.99 -27.59 6.49
CA ALA A 149 -7.84 -26.64 7.20
C ALA A 149 -9.31 -26.76 6.79
N LEU A 150 -9.59 -26.94 5.48
CA LEU A 150 -10.94 -27.19 4.98
C LEU A 150 -11.49 -28.54 5.44
N GLY A 151 -10.67 -29.60 5.42
CA GLY A 151 -11.10 -30.93 5.83
C GLY A 151 -11.45 -31.05 7.33
N HIS A 152 -10.77 -30.28 8.20
CA HIS A 152 -11.10 -30.22 9.65
C HIS A 152 -12.32 -29.31 9.90
N GLY A 153 -12.49 -28.27 9.10
CA GLY A 153 -13.51 -27.26 9.31
C GLY A 153 -13.28 -26.41 10.58
N GLY A 154 -13.86 -25.21 10.62
CA GLY A 154 -13.82 -24.35 11.81
C GLY A 154 -12.41 -23.92 12.26
N ILE A 155 -12.28 -23.66 13.57
CA ILE A 155 -11.00 -23.22 14.17
C ILE A 155 -10.16 -24.45 14.51
N SER A 156 -9.01 -24.59 13.85
CA SER A 156 -8.07 -25.70 14.01
C SER A 156 -6.61 -25.22 13.95
N TRP A 157 -5.68 -26.10 14.35
CA TRP A 157 -4.25 -25.82 14.16
C TRP A 157 -3.86 -25.66 12.68
N TRP A 158 -4.61 -26.27 11.76
CA TRP A 158 -4.41 -26.08 10.33
C TRP A 158 -4.78 -24.69 9.87
N LEU A 159 -5.80 -24.07 10.48
CA LEU A 159 -6.11 -22.66 10.24
C LEU A 159 -4.99 -21.74 10.73
N VAL A 160 -4.38 -22.05 11.86
CA VAL A 160 -3.20 -21.33 12.39
C VAL A 160 -2.02 -21.49 11.43
N ALA A 161 -1.75 -22.71 10.97
CA ALA A 161 -0.70 -22.98 9.97
C ALA A 161 -0.96 -22.21 8.67
N TYR A 162 -2.20 -22.25 8.15
CA TYR A 162 -2.60 -21.48 6.97
C TYR A 162 -2.30 -19.99 7.13
N THR A 163 -2.64 -19.42 8.29
CA THR A 163 -2.43 -17.99 8.57
C THR A 163 -0.97 -17.57 8.38
N TYR A 164 -0.02 -18.34 8.90
CA TYR A 164 1.40 -18.02 8.77
C TYR A 164 1.95 -18.33 7.38
N VAL A 165 1.57 -19.47 6.81
CA VAL A 165 2.01 -19.88 5.46
C VAL A 165 1.57 -18.84 4.42
N TYR A 166 0.30 -18.44 4.45
CA TYR A 166 -0.23 -17.40 3.57
C TYR A 166 0.48 -16.04 3.78
N SER A 167 0.75 -15.68 5.04
CA SER A 167 1.44 -14.43 5.34
C SER A 167 2.87 -14.39 4.79
N MET A 168 3.57 -15.52 4.81
CA MET A 168 4.92 -15.64 4.23
C MET A 168 4.86 -15.61 2.70
N ASP A 169 3.93 -16.34 2.10
CA ASP A 169 3.70 -16.32 0.65
C ASP A 169 3.43 -14.90 0.17
N LEU A 170 2.44 -14.23 0.73
CA LEU A 170 2.10 -12.85 0.39
C LEU A 170 3.29 -11.89 0.48
N PHE A 171 4.11 -12.04 1.54
CA PHE A 171 5.29 -11.20 1.72
C PHE A 171 6.36 -11.48 0.65
N PHE A 172 6.76 -12.72 0.49
CA PHE A 172 7.86 -13.06 -0.43
C PHE A 172 7.47 -12.84 -1.90
N ASP A 173 6.21 -13.13 -2.25
CA ASP A 173 5.69 -12.89 -3.58
C ASP A 173 5.71 -11.40 -3.92
N PHE A 174 5.13 -10.57 -3.09
CA PHE A 174 5.04 -9.14 -3.35
C PHE A 174 6.38 -8.41 -3.18
N ALA A 175 7.18 -8.77 -2.17
CA ALA A 175 8.51 -8.18 -1.98
C ALA A 175 9.46 -8.58 -3.12
N GLY A 176 9.40 -9.82 -3.60
CA GLY A 176 10.18 -10.28 -4.74
C GLY A 176 9.87 -9.51 -6.00
N TYR A 177 8.58 -9.34 -6.32
CA TYR A 177 8.17 -8.52 -7.47
C TYR A 177 8.61 -7.06 -7.33
N SER A 178 8.45 -6.48 -6.14
CA SER A 178 8.88 -5.11 -5.87
C SER A 178 10.40 -4.93 -6.04
N LEU A 179 11.19 -5.94 -5.66
CA LEU A 179 12.64 -5.94 -5.86
C LEU A 179 13.02 -5.96 -7.34
N PHE A 180 12.33 -6.71 -8.19
CA PHE A 180 12.53 -6.64 -9.65
C PHE A 180 12.28 -5.24 -10.20
N ALA A 181 11.17 -4.61 -9.77
CA ALA A 181 10.81 -3.26 -10.21
C ALA A 181 11.87 -2.23 -9.80
N VAL A 182 12.32 -2.28 -8.55
CA VAL A 182 13.37 -1.37 -8.02
C VAL A 182 14.72 -1.67 -8.69
N GLY A 183 15.10 -2.95 -8.78
CA GLY A 183 16.37 -3.36 -9.41
C GLY A 183 16.46 -2.90 -10.86
N THR A 184 15.40 -3.11 -11.64
CA THR A 184 15.32 -2.64 -13.03
C THR A 184 15.40 -1.12 -13.11
N SER A 185 14.70 -0.40 -12.25
CA SER A 185 14.75 1.07 -12.20
C SER A 185 16.18 1.57 -11.93
N TYR A 186 16.89 0.92 -10.99
CA TYR A 186 18.25 1.29 -10.62
C TYR A 186 19.24 1.07 -11.76
N ILE A 187 19.10 -0.04 -12.50
CA ILE A 187 19.90 -0.30 -13.71
C ILE A 187 19.65 0.78 -14.77
N MET A 188 18.42 1.30 -14.85
CA MET A 188 18.08 2.42 -15.74
C MET A 188 18.53 3.79 -15.22
N GLY A 189 19.15 3.86 -14.04
CA GLY A 189 19.61 5.11 -13.42
C GLY A 189 18.54 5.86 -12.60
N TYR A 190 17.36 5.26 -12.39
CA TYR A 190 16.28 5.84 -11.57
C TYR A 190 16.28 5.25 -10.16
N GLU A 191 16.47 6.08 -9.14
CA GLU A 191 16.50 5.66 -7.73
C GLU A 191 15.09 5.59 -7.15
N THR A 192 14.27 4.64 -7.62
CA THR A 192 12.89 4.44 -7.13
C THR A 192 12.85 4.02 -5.66
N PRO A 193 11.82 4.44 -4.90
CA PRO A 193 11.72 4.09 -3.48
C PRO A 193 11.46 2.60 -3.26
N MET A 194 11.87 2.07 -2.11
CA MET A 194 11.58 0.70 -1.69
C MET A 194 10.14 0.59 -1.15
N ASN A 195 9.51 -0.59 -1.37
CA ASN A 195 8.19 -0.90 -0.81
C ASN A 195 8.26 -1.57 0.57
N PHE A 196 9.36 -2.23 0.90
CA PHE A 196 9.50 -3.01 2.12
C PHE A 196 10.78 -2.68 2.87
N ASN A 197 10.68 -2.64 4.21
CA ASN A 197 11.80 -2.47 5.12
C ASN A 197 11.61 -3.36 6.35
N GLN A 198 11.88 -4.66 6.23
CA GLN A 198 11.79 -5.65 7.31
C GLN A 198 10.47 -5.54 8.13
N PRO A 199 9.29 -5.64 7.49
CA PRO A 199 8.01 -5.30 8.11
C PRO A 199 7.68 -6.17 9.32
N PHE A 200 8.15 -7.41 9.38
CA PHE A 200 7.92 -8.32 10.51
C PHE A 200 8.77 -8.01 11.76
N LYS A 201 9.70 -7.04 11.68
CA LYS A 201 10.40 -6.48 12.84
C LYS A 201 9.69 -5.26 13.44
N SER A 202 8.45 -4.99 13.05
CA SER A 202 7.69 -3.84 13.52
C SER A 202 7.27 -3.98 14.97
N LYS A 203 7.50 -2.92 15.76
CA LYS A 203 7.19 -2.87 17.19
C LYS A 203 5.73 -2.52 17.50
N ASN A 204 4.99 -2.09 16.50
CA ASN A 204 3.56 -1.76 16.57
C ASN A 204 2.97 -1.61 15.17
N ILE A 205 1.64 -1.51 15.09
CA ILE A 205 0.94 -1.48 13.81
C ILE A 205 1.25 -0.22 12.96
N LYS A 206 1.61 0.92 13.56
CA LYS A 206 2.07 2.09 12.79
C LYS A 206 3.45 1.88 12.20
N ASP A 207 4.36 1.28 12.97
CA ASP A 207 5.70 0.91 12.49
C ASP A 207 5.59 -0.12 11.36
N PHE A 208 4.61 -1.05 11.44
CA PHE A 208 4.32 -1.98 10.35
C PHE A 208 3.96 -1.24 9.05
N TRP A 209 3.04 -0.30 9.06
CA TRP A 209 2.66 0.47 7.87
C TRP A 209 3.76 1.43 7.37
N ASN A 210 4.75 1.75 8.19
CA ASN A 210 5.96 2.46 7.77
C ASN A 210 7.02 1.53 7.14
N ARG A 211 6.79 0.20 7.13
CA ARG A 211 7.72 -0.82 6.63
C ARG A 211 7.10 -1.76 5.59
N TRP A 212 5.78 -1.87 5.55
CA TRP A 212 5.00 -2.67 4.62
C TRP A 212 4.39 -1.78 3.56
N HIS A 213 4.61 -2.14 2.27
CA HIS A 213 4.08 -1.40 1.12
C HIS A 213 4.18 0.13 1.32
N MET A 214 5.39 0.57 1.67
CA MET A 214 5.66 1.93 2.16
C MET A 214 5.16 3.01 1.22
N THR A 215 5.33 2.81 -0.09
CA THR A 215 4.94 3.81 -1.09
C THR A 215 3.42 4.01 -1.14
N LEU A 216 2.64 2.93 -1.01
CA LEU A 216 1.18 2.98 -0.87
C LEU A 216 0.78 3.66 0.44
N SER A 217 1.37 3.21 1.56
CA SER A 217 1.09 3.75 2.90
C SER A 217 1.31 5.26 2.96
N PHE A 218 2.43 5.73 2.40
CA PHE A 218 2.77 7.15 2.35
C PHE A 218 1.88 7.91 1.37
N TRP A 219 1.45 7.29 0.27
CA TRP A 219 0.51 7.88 -0.65
C TRP A 219 -0.84 8.15 0.03
N PHE A 220 -1.41 7.13 0.69
CA PHE A 220 -2.67 7.25 1.43
C PHE A 220 -2.57 8.24 2.59
N ARG A 221 -1.45 8.23 3.34
CA ARG A 221 -1.20 9.20 4.40
C ARG A 221 -1.23 10.63 3.89
N ASP A 222 -0.49 10.93 2.82
CA ASP A 222 -0.26 12.30 2.38
C ASP A 222 -1.44 12.86 1.57
N TYR A 223 -2.09 12.04 0.75
CA TYR A 223 -3.16 12.50 -0.14
C TYR A 223 -4.57 12.29 0.41
N ILE A 224 -4.77 11.43 1.40
CA ILE A 224 -6.09 11.20 2.01
C ILE A 224 -6.08 11.64 3.47
N TYR A 225 -5.29 10.99 4.34
CA TYR A 225 -5.33 11.23 5.77
C TYR A 225 -5.00 12.69 6.13
N MET A 226 -3.84 13.18 5.71
CA MET A 226 -3.39 14.53 6.05
C MET A 226 -4.33 15.60 5.49
N ARG A 227 -4.86 15.41 4.29
CA ARG A 227 -5.81 16.36 3.67
C ARG A 227 -7.14 16.39 4.41
N LEU A 228 -7.69 15.22 4.77
CA LEU A 228 -8.92 15.15 5.55
C LEU A 228 -8.76 15.78 6.93
N VAL A 229 -7.68 15.45 7.65
CA VAL A 229 -7.39 16.03 8.96
C VAL A 229 -7.23 17.55 8.86
N PHE A 230 -6.47 18.04 7.86
CA PHE A 230 -6.31 19.48 7.63
C PHE A 230 -7.64 20.17 7.29
N PHE A 231 -8.48 19.53 6.45
CA PHE A 231 -9.81 20.05 6.11
C PHE A 231 -10.70 20.16 7.35
N MET A 232 -10.76 19.11 8.18
CA MET A 232 -11.53 19.14 9.44
C MET A 232 -11.03 20.23 10.41
N MET A 233 -9.71 20.38 10.51
CA MET A 233 -9.08 21.39 11.37
C MET A 233 -9.37 22.81 10.86
N LYS A 234 -9.18 23.07 9.58
CA LYS A 234 -9.41 24.39 8.95
C LYS A 234 -10.85 24.86 9.09
N ASN A 235 -11.80 23.95 8.89
CA ASN A 235 -13.24 24.25 8.97
C ASN A 235 -13.82 24.05 10.38
N LYS A 236 -13.00 23.76 11.39
CA LYS A 236 -13.41 23.55 12.79
C LYS A 236 -14.53 22.51 12.96
N LEU A 237 -14.57 21.48 12.09
CA LEU A 237 -15.64 20.47 12.07
C LEU A 237 -15.60 19.55 13.29
N VAL A 238 -14.41 19.30 13.84
CA VAL A 238 -14.18 18.42 14.99
C VAL A 238 -13.27 19.14 15.97
N LYS A 239 -13.68 19.25 17.24
CA LYS A 239 -12.90 19.94 18.29
C LYS A 239 -11.69 19.12 18.77
N SER A 240 -11.83 17.80 18.87
CA SER A 240 -10.81 16.91 19.41
C SER A 240 -9.80 16.50 18.35
N ARG A 241 -8.51 16.76 18.59
CA ARG A 241 -7.42 16.29 17.72
C ARG A 241 -7.37 14.76 17.62
N ILE A 242 -7.73 14.06 18.72
CA ILE A 242 -7.77 12.59 18.74
C ILE A 242 -8.93 12.10 17.86
N ALA A 243 -10.11 12.71 17.96
CA ALA A 243 -11.23 12.35 17.12
C ALA A 243 -10.94 12.60 15.62
N MET A 244 -10.30 13.74 15.27
CA MET A 244 -9.87 14.01 13.90
C MET A 244 -8.93 12.92 13.37
N ALA A 245 -7.94 12.52 14.19
CA ALA A 245 -7.00 11.46 13.79
C ALA A 245 -7.72 10.11 13.59
N ASN A 246 -8.62 9.75 14.49
CA ASN A 246 -9.38 8.50 14.41
C ASN A 246 -10.30 8.47 13.17
N ILE A 247 -11.01 9.56 12.88
CA ILE A 247 -11.81 9.71 11.65
C ILE A 247 -10.90 9.57 10.42
N GLY A 248 -9.72 10.22 10.44
CA GLY A 248 -8.74 10.11 9.37
C GLY A 248 -8.29 8.67 9.13
N TYR A 249 -8.00 7.89 10.17
CA TYR A 249 -7.62 6.48 10.04
C TYR A 249 -8.76 5.62 9.52
N LEU A 250 -9.98 5.77 10.06
CA LEU A 250 -11.15 5.04 9.57
C LEU A 250 -11.38 5.31 8.09
N THR A 251 -11.39 6.57 7.68
CA THR A 251 -11.58 6.94 6.26
C THR A 251 -10.47 6.36 5.38
N LEU A 252 -9.20 6.50 5.79
CA LEU A 252 -8.05 6.00 5.02
C LEU A 252 -8.16 4.50 4.79
N PHE A 253 -8.36 3.72 5.86
CA PHE A 253 -8.37 2.26 5.77
C PHE A 253 -9.64 1.70 5.15
N LEU A 254 -10.78 2.38 5.27
CA LEU A 254 -11.98 2.02 4.50
C LEU A 254 -11.74 2.19 3.00
N ILE A 255 -11.18 3.33 2.57
CA ILE A 255 -10.86 3.55 1.16
C ILE A 255 -9.83 2.52 0.68
N MET A 256 -8.83 2.16 1.50
CA MET A 256 -7.84 1.13 1.18
C MET A 256 -8.51 -0.25 1.04
N GLY A 257 -9.45 -0.60 1.91
CA GLY A 257 -10.24 -1.83 1.81
C GLY A 257 -11.03 -1.90 0.50
N PHE A 258 -11.77 -0.85 0.16
CA PHE A 258 -12.51 -0.75 -1.11
C PHE A 258 -11.59 -0.77 -2.33
N TRP A 259 -10.39 -0.22 -2.23
CA TRP A 259 -9.40 -0.28 -3.30
C TRP A 259 -8.94 -1.72 -3.59
N HIS A 260 -8.80 -2.57 -2.56
CA HIS A 260 -8.51 -3.99 -2.77
C HIS A 260 -9.67 -4.71 -3.47
N GLY A 261 -10.92 -4.43 -3.08
CA GLY A 261 -12.12 -4.97 -3.70
C GLY A 261 -13.38 -4.68 -2.90
N VAL A 262 -14.55 -5.00 -3.50
CA VAL A 262 -15.88 -4.72 -2.90
C VAL A 262 -16.38 -5.90 -2.05
N THR A 263 -15.55 -6.91 -1.79
CA THR A 263 -15.91 -8.06 -0.95
C THR A 263 -15.80 -7.74 0.53
N TRP A 264 -16.62 -8.38 1.35
CA TRP A 264 -16.69 -8.10 2.79
C TRP A 264 -15.33 -8.24 3.50
N TYR A 265 -14.52 -9.21 3.14
CA TYR A 265 -13.25 -9.46 3.81
C TYR A 265 -12.20 -8.34 3.58
N TYR A 266 -12.22 -7.65 2.45
CA TYR A 266 -11.38 -6.46 2.24
C TYR A 266 -11.86 -5.26 3.05
N ILE A 267 -13.19 -5.10 3.19
CA ILE A 267 -13.76 -4.03 4.03
C ILE A 267 -13.43 -4.29 5.50
N VAL A 268 -13.61 -5.53 5.96
CA VAL A 268 -13.27 -5.94 7.35
C VAL A 268 -11.75 -5.79 7.59
N TYR A 269 -10.90 -6.14 6.64
CA TYR A 269 -9.46 -5.90 6.72
C TYR A 269 -9.14 -4.40 6.93
N GLY A 270 -9.78 -3.51 6.16
CA GLY A 270 -9.64 -2.07 6.35
C GLY A 270 -10.08 -1.60 7.73
N ILE A 271 -11.29 -2.00 8.18
CA ILE A 271 -11.80 -1.66 9.52
C ILE A 271 -10.86 -2.19 10.61
N PHE A 272 -10.38 -3.43 10.49
CA PHE A 272 -9.46 -4.05 11.43
C PHE A 272 -8.19 -3.20 11.61
N HIS A 273 -7.55 -2.79 10.52
CA HIS A 273 -6.35 -1.96 10.60
C HIS A 273 -6.61 -0.56 11.15
N ALA A 274 -7.75 0.05 10.81
CA ALA A 274 -8.16 1.33 11.41
C ALA A 274 -8.29 1.20 12.94
N CYS A 275 -9.02 0.19 13.41
CA CYS A 275 -9.20 -0.09 14.84
C CYS A 275 -7.85 -0.41 15.52
N ALA A 276 -7.02 -1.23 14.90
CA ALA A 276 -5.71 -1.58 15.43
C ALA A 276 -4.80 -0.35 15.64
N ILE A 277 -4.80 0.62 14.69
CA ILE A 277 -4.05 1.87 14.84
C ILE A 277 -4.65 2.75 15.93
N ILE A 278 -5.97 2.88 16.00
CA ILE A 278 -6.65 3.68 17.03
C ILE A 278 -6.36 3.14 18.43
N ILE A 279 -6.45 1.81 18.61
CA ILE A 279 -6.12 1.12 19.87
C ILE A 279 -4.65 1.31 20.21
N ASN A 280 -3.75 1.12 19.23
CA ASN A 280 -2.32 1.35 19.40
C ASN A 280 -2.00 2.77 19.86
N ASP A 281 -2.64 3.79 19.26
CA ASP A 281 -2.45 5.18 19.65
C ASP A 281 -2.97 5.48 21.06
N ALA A 282 -4.09 4.87 21.44
CA ALA A 282 -4.61 4.95 22.80
C ALA A 282 -3.62 4.30 23.79
N TRP A 283 -3.09 3.11 23.46
CA TRP A 283 -2.09 2.42 24.25
C TRP A 283 -0.79 3.24 24.41
N LEU A 284 -0.28 3.81 23.34
CA LEU A 284 0.95 4.63 23.39
C LEU A 284 0.75 5.89 24.26
N ARG A 285 -0.42 6.52 24.22
CA ARG A 285 -0.77 7.64 25.11
C ARG A 285 -0.85 7.17 26.57
N PHE A 286 -1.51 6.03 26.82
CA PHE A 286 -1.58 5.44 28.15
C PHE A 286 -0.20 5.09 28.70
N LYS A 287 0.63 4.40 27.91
CA LYS A 287 2.01 4.05 28.28
C LYS A 287 2.87 5.28 28.58
N LYS A 288 2.72 6.36 27.80
CA LYS A 288 3.43 7.63 28.04
C LYS A 288 3.02 8.25 29.38
N LYS A 289 1.71 8.22 29.72
CA LYS A 289 1.21 8.74 31.00
C LYS A 289 1.70 7.91 32.21
N HIS A 290 1.85 6.59 32.04
CA HIS A 290 2.24 5.65 33.09
C HIS A 290 3.68 5.13 32.91
N ARG A 291 4.58 5.98 32.38
CA ARG A 291 5.96 5.59 32.04
C ARG A 291 6.75 5.02 33.23
N LYS A 292 6.45 5.44 34.46
CA LYS A 292 7.12 4.95 35.67
C LYS A 292 6.72 3.53 36.05
N SER A 293 5.48 3.14 35.73
CA SER A 293 4.91 1.83 36.10
C SER A 293 5.01 0.78 34.98
N ILE A 294 5.10 1.22 33.71
CA ILE A 294 5.16 0.31 32.56
C ILE A 294 6.60 0.23 32.06
N PRO A 295 7.27 -0.92 32.19
CA PRO A 295 8.65 -1.09 31.80
C PRO A 295 8.82 -0.94 30.29
N SER A 296 9.98 -0.43 29.86
CA SER A 296 10.38 -0.34 28.47
C SER A 296 11.82 -0.84 28.36
N ASN A 297 11.96 -2.15 28.11
CA ASN A 297 13.22 -2.85 27.99
C ASN A 297 13.23 -3.73 26.73
N LYS A 298 14.32 -4.43 26.45
CA LYS A 298 14.46 -5.30 25.27
C LYS A 298 13.38 -6.39 25.23
N PHE A 299 13.00 -6.97 26.39
CA PHE A 299 11.96 -8.00 26.46
C PHE A 299 10.60 -7.45 25.98
N THR A 300 10.16 -6.29 26.52
CA THR A 300 8.90 -5.67 26.09
C THR A 300 8.93 -5.24 24.62
N GLU A 301 10.10 -4.94 24.07
CA GLU A 301 10.29 -4.64 22.65
C GLU A 301 10.10 -5.90 21.79
N TYR A 302 10.75 -7.00 22.12
CA TYR A 302 10.55 -8.27 21.40
C TYR A 302 9.12 -8.79 21.53
N PHE A 303 8.51 -8.67 22.70
CA PHE A 303 7.10 -9.01 22.89
C PHE A 303 6.18 -8.16 22.02
N ALA A 304 6.44 -6.86 21.90
CA ALA A 304 5.69 -5.96 21.03
C ALA A 304 5.85 -6.35 19.54
N MET A 305 7.05 -6.75 19.10
CA MET A 305 7.26 -7.27 17.73
C MET A 305 6.49 -8.57 17.51
N PHE A 306 6.56 -9.52 18.46
CA PHE A 306 5.83 -10.78 18.38
C PHE A 306 4.31 -10.55 18.31
N LEU A 307 3.77 -9.68 19.18
CA LEU A 307 2.34 -9.34 19.15
C LEU A 307 1.94 -8.67 17.82
N THR A 308 2.73 -7.71 17.34
CA THR A 308 2.46 -7.02 16.08
C THR A 308 2.50 -7.99 14.91
N PHE A 309 3.47 -8.88 14.85
CA PHE A 309 3.56 -9.92 13.83
C PHE A 309 2.29 -10.80 13.79
N ASN A 310 1.83 -11.28 14.96
CA ASN A 310 0.62 -12.11 15.04
C ASN A 310 -0.64 -11.34 14.63
N VAL A 311 -0.80 -10.09 15.05
CA VAL A 311 -1.91 -9.21 14.65
C VAL A 311 -1.92 -9.01 13.13
N VAL A 312 -0.75 -8.82 12.53
CA VAL A 312 -0.60 -8.68 11.07
C VAL A 312 -0.93 -9.98 10.35
N CYS A 313 -0.39 -11.12 10.78
CA CYS A 313 -0.71 -12.42 10.17
C CYS A 313 -2.20 -12.72 10.25
N PHE A 314 -2.86 -12.42 11.36
CA PHE A 314 -4.31 -12.54 11.50
C PHE A 314 -5.06 -11.61 10.53
N SER A 315 -4.58 -10.38 10.32
CA SER A 315 -5.18 -9.48 9.33
C SER A 315 -5.04 -10.02 7.90
N PHE A 316 -3.92 -10.68 7.58
CA PHE A 316 -3.72 -11.33 6.29
C PHE A 316 -4.62 -12.56 6.10
N LEU A 317 -4.94 -13.29 7.16
CA LEU A 317 -5.96 -14.34 7.11
C LEU A 317 -7.33 -13.75 6.69
N ILE A 318 -7.73 -12.60 7.26
CA ILE A 318 -8.96 -11.90 6.82
C ILE A 318 -8.84 -11.51 5.35
N PHE A 319 -7.72 -10.89 4.98
CA PHE A 319 -7.45 -10.41 3.63
C PHE A 319 -7.48 -11.52 2.57
N SER A 320 -7.03 -12.73 2.90
CA SER A 320 -6.97 -13.87 1.97
C SER A 320 -8.34 -14.30 1.44
N GLY A 321 -9.43 -13.93 2.12
CA GLY A 321 -10.78 -14.43 1.83
C GLY A 321 -11.01 -15.89 2.23
N PHE A 322 -10.00 -16.59 2.78
CA PHE A 322 -10.09 -18.00 3.17
C PHE A 322 -11.17 -18.26 4.24
N LEU A 323 -11.40 -17.29 5.13
CA LEU A 323 -12.50 -17.37 6.11
C LEU A 323 -13.88 -17.44 5.43
N ASN A 324 -14.06 -16.80 4.28
CA ASN A 324 -15.27 -16.87 3.51
C ASN A 324 -15.49 -18.31 2.96
N GLU A 325 -14.43 -18.92 2.45
CA GLU A 325 -14.46 -20.28 1.96
C GLU A 325 -14.72 -21.28 3.11
N LEU A 326 -14.01 -21.14 4.22
CA LEU A 326 -14.08 -22.05 5.35
C LEU A 326 -15.45 -22.05 6.05
N PHE A 327 -16.09 -20.89 6.20
CA PHE A 327 -17.31 -20.74 7.01
C PHE A 327 -18.60 -20.55 6.22
N PHE A 328 -18.55 -20.10 4.97
CA PHE A 328 -19.74 -19.70 4.21
C PHE A 328 -19.92 -20.42 2.87
N MET A 329 -18.85 -20.95 2.24
CA MET A 329 -18.96 -21.62 0.94
C MET A 329 -19.01 -23.15 1.03
N ASN A 330 -18.63 -23.76 2.15
CA ASN A 330 -18.65 -25.22 2.36
C ASN A 330 -19.92 -25.70 3.11
N LYS A 331 -21.05 -25.01 2.95
CA LYS A 331 -22.35 -25.43 3.49
C LYS A 331 -23.29 -25.87 2.40
#